data_32a190aa20edb8069fc0b2821ce86170
#
_entry.id   32a190aa20edb8069fc0b2821ce86170
#
_cell.length_a   1.000
_cell.length_b   1.000
_cell.length_c   1.000
_cell.angle_alpha   90.00
_cell.angle_beta   90.00
_cell.angle_gamma   90.00
#
_symmetry.space_group_name_H-M   'P 1'
#
loop_
_entity.id
_entity.type
_entity.pdbx_description
1 polymer ?
#
loop_
_entity_poly.entity_id
_entity_poly.type
_entity_poly.pdbx_seq_one_letter_code
_entity_poly.pdbx_strand_id
1 'polypeptide(L)'
;MRKRFFGLLLTAAMVACTMPMTVMAADGDSQDFKDENLVVGVWGGTIEEVLRKNVVDPMEEEYGCNIDLVLGGTSERKAKMYAEVDNPSMDVLFLNIYESAQAIADGVAQDVDPSLSNFDSLYDFAQTGGYGMSIMGLGIVYNDELVTDPITSWKDLWRDDLKGKVALSTFPSFEDDAFVDITAQAWGLDLKTQEDEVFDKIAELGSFPLFYSDLDELFLEMKQGTVKAAVMFNSYSNDYVEQGFPVKFVYPSDPGAVLAKDTIVIAKNTKHEALAKEFVNRCLSVETQTAYAEDIYFSLCNKNVKVDDETASKLVYGDDVDSLVSLDWTYILEHESEWTDKYNKLIEGN
;
A
#
# COMPACT_ATOMS: atom_id res chain seq x y z
N MET A 1 23.39 47.98 -70.93
CA MET A 1 22.07 48.25 -71.54
C MET A 1 20.97 47.86 -70.57
N ARG A 2 20.33 48.84 -70.11
CA ARG A 2 18.96 49.07 -69.71
C ARG A 2 17.97 47.95 -70.02
N LYS A 3 17.16 47.52 -69.01
CA LYS A 3 15.74 47.69 -69.00
C LYS A 3 15.18 47.40 -67.62
N ARG A 4 14.52 48.42 -67.01
CA ARG A 4 13.67 48.39 -65.82
C ARG A 4 12.34 47.72 -66.22
N PHE A 5 11.77 46.87 -65.32
CA PHE A 5 10.34 46.64 -65.32
C PHE A 5 9.79 46.82 -63.94
N PHE A 6 8.83 47.68 -63.81
CA PHE A 6 7.98 47.93 -62.62
C PHE A 6 6.98 46.80 -62.52
N GLY A 7 6.76 46.30 -61.35
CA GLY A 7 5.71 45.30 -61.01
C GLY A 7 5.08 45.62 -59.67
N LEU A 8 3.82 45.95 -59.73
CA LEU A 8 2.89 46.40 -58.69
C LEU A 8 2.90 45.55 -57.46
N LEU A 9 3.01 46.18 -56.25
CA LEU A 9 2.61 45.62 -55.00
C LEU A 9 1.10 45.61 -54.84
N LEU A 10 0.50 44.42 -54.76
CA LEU A 10 -0.85 44.23 -54.22
C LEU A 10 -0.75 43.86 -52.77
N THR A 11 -1.04 44.80 -51.85
CA THR A 11 -1.23 44.56 -50.44
C THR A 11 -2.63 43.98 -50.23
N ALA A 12 -2.72 42.69 -49.97
CA ALA A 12 -3.94 42.06 -49.44
C ALA A 12 -3.94 42.20 -47.90
N ALA A 13 -4.79 43.08 -47.41
CA ALA A 13 -5.08 43.21 -45.99
C ALA A 13 -5.92 42.00 -45.54
N MET A 14 -5.31 41.03 -44.83
CA MET A 14 -6.05 40.03 -44.06
C MET A 14 -6.58 40.68 -42.79
N VAL A 15 -7.88 40.93 -42.75
CA VAL A 15 -8.60 41.23 -41.52
C VAL A 15 -8.72 39.91 -40.74
N ALA A 16 -7.88 39.73 -39.72
CA ALA A 16 -8.05 38.66 -38.77
C ALA A 16 -9.23 39.02 -37.85
N CYS A 17 -10.38 38.40 -38.10
CA CYS A 17 -11.46 38.34 -37.11
C CYS A 17 -11.01 37.47 -35.91
N THR A 18 -10.52 38.10 -34.87
CA THR A 18 -10.39 37.49 -33.57
C THR A 18 -11.78 37.39 -32.94
N MET A 19 -12.43 36.25 -33.09
CA MET A 19 -13.57 35.92 -32.23
C MET A 19 -12.98 35.62 -30.84
N PRO A 20 -13.52 36.23 -29.79
CA PRO A 20 -13.19 35.77 -28.45
C PRO A 20 -13.76 34.34 -28.27
N MET A 21 -12.91 33.34 -28.17
CA MET A 21 -13.31 32.05 -27.62
C MET A 21 -13.68 32.31 -26.15
N THR A 22 -14.98 32.43 -25.92
CA THR A 22 -15.53 32.29 -24.57
C THR A 22 -15.31 30.82 -24.23
N VAL A 23 -14.27 30.54 -23.44
CA VAL A 23 -14.19 29.28 -22.69
C VAL A 23 -15.39 29.30 -21.76
N MET A 24 -16.43 28.57 -22.10
CA MET A 24 -17.45 28.23 -21.13
C MET A 24 -16.71 27.33 -20.10
N ALA A 25 -16.31 27.93 -18.97
CA ALA A 25 -16.11 27.15 -17.76
C ALA A 25 -17.42 26.40 -17.51
N ALA A 26 -17.36 25.10 -17.48
CA ALA A 26 -18.44 24.32 -16.91
C ALA A 26 -18.59 24.83 -15.45
N ASP A 27 -19.73 25.47 -15.16
CA ASP A 27 -20.17 25.69 -13.79
C ASP A 27 -20.47 24.30 -13.19
N GLY A 28 -19.41 23.59 -12.79
CA GLY A 28 -19.47 22.65 -11.69
C GLY A 28 -19.43 23.53 -10.45
N ASP A 29 -20.35 23.34 -9.54
CA ASP A 29 -20.35 23.93 -8.21
C ASP A 29 -18.94 23.74 -7.62
N SER A 30 -18.10 24.75 -7.71
CA SER A 30 -16.81 24.74 -7.03
C SER A 30 -17.12 24.86 -5.56
N GLN A 31 -17.06 23.75 -4.84
CA GLN A 31 -17.22 23.74 -3.39
C GLN A 31 -16.17 24.70 -2.81
N ASP A 32 -16.63 25.65 -2.05
CA ASP A 32 -15.76 26.61 -1.38
C ASP A 32 -15.28 25.99 -0.06
N PHE A 33 -14.05 25.50 -0.07
CA PHE A 33 -13.39 24.91 1.12
C PHE A 33 -12.55 25.92 1.89
N LYS A 34 -12.62 27.19 1.51
CA LYS A 34 -11.82 28.23 2.11
C LYS A 34 -12.02 28.28 3.63
N ASP A 35 -10.89 28.34 4.34
CA ASP A 35 -10.82 28.36 5.79
C ASP A 35 -11.38 27.09 6.49
N GLU A 36 -11.72 26.02 5.75
CA GLU A 36 -12.00 24.70 6.34
C GLU A 36 -10.73 24.04 6.83
N ASN A 37 -10.83 23.24 7.91
CA ASN A 37 -9.71 22.47 8.47
C ASN A 37 -10.01 20.99 8.40
N LEU A 38 -9.21 20.22 7.66
CA LEU A 38 -9.29 18.77 7.56
C LEU A 38 -8.18 18.14 8.42
N VAL A 39 -8.52 17.17 9.24
CA VAL A 39 -7.55 16.42 10.04
C VAL A 39 -7.39 15.02 9.51
N VAL A 40 -6.16 14.66 9.10
CA VAL A 40 -5.85 13.38 8.45
C VAL A 40 -4.88 12.58 9.30
N GLY A 41 -5.29 11.40 9.75
CA GLY A 41 -4.42 10.46 10.45
C GLY A 41 -3.63 9.60 9.46
N VAL A 42 -2.29 9.66 9.50
CA VAL A 42 -1.40 8.99 8.54
C VAL A 42 -0.10 8.52 9.21
N TRP A 43 0.68 7.66 8.55
CA TRP A 43 2.04 7.32 8.96
C TRP A 43 3.01 8.47 8.64
N GLY A 44 4.07 8.59 9.41
CA GLY A 44 5.15 9.55 9.16
C GLY A 44 6.18 9.07 8.13
N GLY A 45 7.25 9.84 8.00
CA GLY A 45 8.38 9.55 7.10
C GLY A 45 8.04 9.79 5.64
N THR A 46 8.52 8.92 4.76
CA THR A 46 8.40 9.08 3.31
C THR A 46 6.94 9.14 2.82
N ILE A 47 6.03 8.43 3.50
CA ILE A 47 4.58 8.47 3.17
C ILE A 47 4.03 9.89 3.41
N GLU A 48 4.35 10.49 4.55
CA GLU A 48 3.96 11.89 4.84
C GLU A 48 4.52 12.85 3.80
N GLU A 49 5.81 12.73 3.46
CA GLU A 49 6.49 13.62 2.51
C GLU A 49 5.84 13.58 1.13
N VAL A 50 5.55 12.38 0.61
CA VAL A 50 4.88 12.20 -0.69
C VAL A 50 3.45 12.73 -0.63
N LEU A 51 2.73 12.50 0.46
CA LEU A 51 1.36 12.99 0.64
C LEU A 51 1.31 14.51 0.71
N ARG A 52 2.21 15.14 1.47
CA ARG A 52 2.31 16.62 1.52
C ARG A 52 2.55 17.21 0.15
N LYS A 53 3.58 16.77 -0.53
CA LYS A 53 4.00 17.27 -1.84
C LYS A 53 2.91 17.17 -2.91
N ASN A 54 2.16 16.05 -2.92
CA ASN A 54 1.28 15.72 -4.05
C ASN A 54 -0.22 15.92 -3.77
N VAL A 55 -0.62 16.04 -2.50
CA VAL A 55 -2.02 16.19 -2.11
C VAL A 55 -2.23 17.41 -1.22
N VAL A 56 -1.55 17.48 -0.07
CA VAL A 56 -1.81 18.50 0.96
C VAL A 56 -1.49 19.89 0.43
N ASP A 57 -0.23 20.16 0.09
CA ASP A 57 0.20 21.49 -0.36
C ASP A 57 -0.57 21.97 -1.59
N PRO A 58 -0.82 21.14 -2.64
CA PRO A 58 -1.65 21.53 -3.76
C PRO A 58 -3.10 21.85 -3.40
N MET A 59 -3.72 21.11 -2.48
CA MET A 59 -5.09 21.37 -2.05
C MET A 59 -5.20 22.67 -1.23
N GLU A 60 -4.24 22.90 -0.32
CA GLU A 60 -4.19 24.14 0.46
C GLU A 60 -3.99 25.37 -0.43
N GLU A 61 -3.15 25.26 -1.47
CA GLU A 61 -2.94 26.34 -2.44
C GLU A 61 -4.18 26.59 -3.31
N GLU A 62 -4.85 25.50 -3.77
CA GLU A 62 -6.00 25.61 -4.68
C GLU A 62 -7.27 26.08 -3.97
N TYR A 63 -7.55 25.53 -2.77
CA TYR A 63 -8.82 25.77 -2.08
C TYR A 63 -8.74 26.76 -0.93
N GLY A 64 -7.52 27.07 -0.43
CA GLY A 64 -7.37 27.91 0.75
C GLY A 64 -7.87 27.24 2.03
N CYS A 65 -7.97 25.92 2.05
CA CYS A 65 -8.22 25.12 3.24
C CYS A 65 -6.93 24.90 4.02
N ASN A 66 -7.03 24.26 5.19
CA ASN A 66 -5.89 23.80 5.97
C ASN A 66 -6.01 22.28 6.18
N ILE A 67 -4.91 21.54 6.04
CA ILE A 67 -4.89 20.08 6.20
C ILE A 67 -3.83 19.68 7.23
N ASP A 68 -4.29 19.30 8.41
CA ASP A 68 -3.43 18.87 9.52
C ASP A 68 -3.16 17.37 9.43
N LEU A 69 -1.91 16.95 9.28
CA LEU A 69 -1.50 15.54 9.35
C LEU A 69 -1.19 15.14 10.80
N VAL A 70 -1.92 14.16 11.32
CA VAL A 70 -1.70 13.53 12.62
C VAL A 70 -0.91 12.24 12.40
N LEU A 71 0.38 12.29 12.74
CA LEU A 71 1.30 11.17 12.55
C LEU A 71 1.21 10.16 13.69
N GLY A 72 1.30 8.88 13.38
CA GLY A 72 1.27 7.82 14.41
C GLY A 72 1.04 6.43 13.83
N GLY A 73 0.93 5.44 14.69
CA GLY A 73 0.66 4.05 14.36
C GLY A 73 -0.81 3.80 14.02
N THR A 74 -1.08 2.74 13.26
CA THR A 74 -2.43 2.36 12.84
C THR A 74 -3.34 2.03 14.02
N SER A 75 -2.84 1.27 15.00
CA SER A 75 -3.60 0.86 16.18
C SER A 75 -4.09 2.04 17.01
N GLU A 76 -3.23 3.06 17.19
CA GLU A 76 -3.60 4.28 17.92
C GLU A 76 -4.69 5.06 17.18
N ARG A 77 -4.56 5.23 15.86
CA ARG A 77 -5.57 5.89 15.01
C ARG A 77 -6.90 5.17 15.07
N LYS A 78 -6.89 3.83 14.91
CA LYS A 78 -8.08 2.98 15.01
C LYS A 78 -8.76 3.15 16.37
N ALA A 79 -8.01 2.97 17.46
CA ALA A 79 -8.56 3.12 18.82
C ALA A 79 -9.21 4.50 19.04
N LYS A 80 -8.56 5.55 18.55
CA LYS A 80 -9.09 6.91 18.66
C LYS A 80 -10.35 7.12 17.83
N MET A 81 -10.41 6.61 16.60
CA MET A 81 -11.60 6.66 15.74
C MET A 81 -12.81 5.99 16.42
N TYR A 82 -12.61 4.82 17.05
CA TYR A 82 -13.67 4.13 17.78
C TYR A 82 -14.12 4.89 19.03
N ALA A 83 -13.19 5.46 19.79
CA ALA A 83 -13.50 6.23 20.99
C ALA A 83 -14.22 7.54 20.70
N GLU A 84 -14.02 8.13 19.55
CA GLU A 84 -14.51 9.47 19.19
C GLU A 84 -15.58 9.44 18.09
N VAL A 85 -16.24 8.32 17.85
CA VAL A 85 -17.18 8.14 16.73
C VAL A 85 -18.25 9.23 16.64
N ASP A 86 -18.76 9.73 17.77
CA ASP A 86 -19.81 10.76 17.80
C ASP A 86 -19.29 12.17 17.46
N ASN A 87 -17.99 12.42 17.64
CA ASN A 87 -17.36 13.69 17.33
C ASN A 87 -15.88 13.44 17.01
N PRO A 88 -15.57 12.95 15.81
CA PRO A 88 -14.22 12.56 15.43
C PRO A 88 -13.28 13.76 15.43
N SER A 89 -12.08 13.56 15.97
CA SER A 89 -10.98 14.53 15.90
C SER A 89 -10.07 14.33 14.68
N MET A 90 -10.29 13.25 13.93
CA MET A 90 -9.70 13.01 12.62
C MET A 90 -10.82 12.73 11.62
N ASP A 91 -10.78 13.39 10.49
CA ASP A 91 -11.79 13.29 9.44
C ASP A 91 -11.51 12.15 8.46
N VAL A 92 -10.22 11.96 8.15
CA VAL A 92 -9.72 10.92 7.22
C VAL A 92 -8.63 10.13 7.93
N LEU A 93 -8.63 8.80 7.75
CA LEU A 93 -7.65 7.93 8.38
C LEU A 93 -7.07 6.95 7.35
N PHE A 94 -5.75 6.86 7.31
CA PHE A 94 -5.04 5.79 6.62
C PHE A 94 -4.93 4.57 7.54
N LEU A 95 -5.42 3.44 7.09
CA LEU A 95 -5.45 2.18 7.81
C LEU A 95 -5.03 1.05 6.87
N ASN A 96 -4.84 -0.16 7.37
CA ASN A 96 -4.66 -1.33 6.52
C ASN A 96 -6.01 -1.99 6.15
N ILE A 97 -5.94 -2.98 5.28
CA ILE A 97 -7.10 -3.60 4.62
C ILE A 97 -8.18 -4.07 5.60
N TYR A 98 -7.82 -4.78 6.66
CA TYR A 98 -8.80 -5.39 7.58
C TYR A 98 -9.36 -4.39 8.58
N GLU A 99 -8.55 -3.45 9.06
CA GLU A 99 -8.97 -2.42 10.01
C GLU A 99 -9.99 -1.48 9.39
N SER A 100 -9.79 -1.14 8.13
CA SER A 100 -10.76 -0.32 7.37
C SER A 100 -12.06 -1.05 7.14
N ALA A 101 -12.00 -2.31 6.71
CA ALA A 101 -13.20 -3.12 6.49
C ALA A 101 -13.99 -3.30 7.78
N GLN A 102 -13.31 -3.56 8.90
CA GLN A 102 -13.93 -3.65 10.22
C GLN A 102 -14.57 -2.31 10.65
N ALA A 103 -13.84 -1.19 10.48
CA ALA A 103 -14.36 0.13 10.85
C ALA A 103 -15.64 0.50 10.09
N ILE A 104 -15.74 0.12 8.82
CA ILE A 104 -16.95 0.30 8.01
C ILE A 104 -18.07 -0.61 8.52
N ALA A 105 -17.78 -1.89 8.74
CA ALA A 105 -18.75 -2.87 9.23
C ALA A 105 -19.33 -2.49 10.60
N ASP A 106 -18.49 -1.95 11.49
CA ASP A 106 -18.88 -1.48 12.82
C ASP A 106 -19.58 -0.09 12.80
N GLY A 107 -19.66 0.55 11.64
CA GLY A 107 -20.31 1.84 11.44
C GLY A 107 -19.57 3.04 12.05
N VAL A 108 -18.24 2.92 12.30
CA VAL A 108 -17.40 4.02 12.78
C VAL A 108 -16.69 4.75 11.62
N ALA A 109 -16.64 4.15 10.45
CA ALA A 109 -16.25 4.78 9.19
C ALA A 109 -17.43 4.83 8.21
N GLN A 110 -17.34 5.68 7.20
CA GLN A 110 -18.32 5.74 6.10
C GLN A 110 -18.07 4.60 5.11
N ASP A 111 -19.14 4.17 4.43
CA ASP A 111 -19.01 3.34 3.24
C ASP A 111 -18.24 4.10 2.15
N VAL A 112 -17.57 3.37 1.27
CA VAL A 112 -16.93 3.97 0.10
C VAL A 112 -17.97 4.63 -0.80
N ASP A 113 -17.63 5.80 -1.34
CA ASP A 113 -18.50 6.55 -2.26
C ASP A 113 -18.06 6.30 -3.71
N PRO A 114 -18.82 5.53 -4.50
CA PRO A 114 -18.47 5.22 -5.88
C PRO A 114 -18.61 6.43 -6.81
N SER A 115 -19.13 7.56 -6.33
CA SER A 115 -19.28 8.78 -7.14
C SER A 115 -17.98 9.58 -7.27
N LEU A 116 -16.94 9.25 -6.50
CA LEU A 116 -15.62 9.90 -6.63
C LEU A 116 -15.05 9.64 -8.02
N SER A 117 -14.56 10.69 -8.69
CA SER A 117 -14.16 10.61 -10.11
C SER A 117 -13.02 9.62 -10.40
N ASN A 118 -12.18 9.33 -9.40
CA ASN A 118 -11.09 8.36 -9.53
C ASN A 118 -11.46 6.95 -9.06
N PHE A 119 -12.67 6.74 -8.50
CA PHE A 119 -13.06 5.45 -7.91
C PHE A 119 -13.11 4.31 -8.93
N ASP A 120 -13.74 4.51 -10.08
CA ASP A 120 -13.84 3.51 -11.17
C ASP A 120 -12.49 3.14 -11.79
N SER A 121 -11.48 3.98 -11.55
CA SER A 121 -10.11 3.73 -12.00
C SER A 121 -9.35 2.74 -11.11
N LEU A 122 -9.87 2.41 -9.94
CA LEU A 122 -9.25 1.46 -9.03
C LEU A 122 -9.46 0.02 -9.50
N TYR A 123 -8.54 -0.87 -9.11
CA TYR A 123 -8.79 -2.31 -9.17
C TYR A 123 -9.96 -2.69 -8.27
N ASP A 124 -10.69 -3.76 -8.60
CA ASP A 124 -11.91 -4.17 -7.88
C ASP A 124 -11.66 -4.41 -6.39
N PHE A 125 -10.53 -5.03 -6.03
CA PHE A 125 -10.15 -5.23 -4.63
C PHE A 125 -9.88 -3.92 -3.87
N ALA A 126 -9.52 -2.85 -4.57
CA ALA A 126 -9.24 -1.54 -4.00
C ALA A 126 -10.49 -0.67 -3.82
N GLN A 127 -11.65 -1.14 -4.32
CA GLN A 127 -12.95 -0.49 -4.20
C GLN A 127 -13.77 -0.95 -2.98
N THR A 128 -13.23 -1.86 -2.17
CA THR A 128 -13.93 -2.48 -1.05
C THR A 128 -13.13 -2.41 0.24
N GLY A 129 -13.81 -2.34 1.39
CA GLY A 129 -13.17 -2.30 2.70
C GLY A 129 -12.30 -1.05 2.93
N GLY A 130 -12.77 0.11 2.43
CA GLY A 130 -12.03 1.37 2.35
C GLY A 130 -11.56 1.68 0.93
N TYR A 131 -11.08 2.89 0.70
CA TYR A 131 -10.49 3.30 -0.58
C TYR A 131 -9.05 2.81 -0.64
N GLY A 132 -8.74 1.91 -1.55
CA GLY A 132 -7.38 1.39 -1.73
C GLY A 132 -6.42 2.49 -2.18
N MET A 133 -5.37 2.72 -1.39
CA MET A 133 -4.36 3.73 -1.69
C MET A 133 -3.12 3.12 -2.32
N SER A 134 -2.61 2.08 -1.71
CA SER A 134 -1.43 1.36 -2.18
C SER A 134 -1.57 -0.13 -1.89
N ILE A 135 -0.77 -0.94 -2.58
CA ILE A 135 -0.64 -2.36 -2.32
C ILE A 135 0.83 -2.75 -2.18
N MET A 136 1.06 -3.82 -1.47
CA MET A 136 2.35 -4.50 -1.37
C MET A 136 2.13 -5.99 -1.52
N GLY A 137 3.12 -6.70 -1.99
CA GLY A 137 3.15 -8.15 -1.99
C GLY A 137 3.97 -8.66 -0.81
N LEU A 138 3.35 -9.41 0.11
CA LEU A 138 4.10 -10.15 1.10
C LEU A 138 4.61 -11.44 0.45
N GLY A 139 5.91 -11.62 0.47
CA GLY A 139 6.57 -12.76 -0.15
C GLY A 139 7.78 -13.20 0.67
N ILE A 140 8.84 -13.61 -0.01
CA ILE A 140 10.05 -14.09 0.62
C ILE A 140 11.23 -13.23 0.19
N VAL A 141 12.00 -12.70 1.17
CA VAL A 141 13.31 -12.15 0.95
C VAL A 141 14.37 -13.18 1.35
N TYR A 142 15.45 -13.33 0.57
CA TYR A 142 16.53 -14.25 0.89
C TYR A 142 17.88 -13.71 0.49
N ASN A 143 18.94 -14.15 1.18
CA ASN A 143 20.32 -13.81 0.83
C ASN A 143 20.76 -14.62 -0.40
N ASP A 144 20.92 -13.96 -1.55
CA ASP A 144 21.19 -14.60 -2.85
C ASP A 144 22.66 -15.03 -3.05
N GLU A 145 23.56 -14.58 -2.19
CA GLU A 145 24.94 -15.10 -2.15
C GLU A 145 25.05 -16.44 -1.39
N LEU A 146 24.16 -16.66 -0.41
CA LEU A 146 24.18 -17.84 0.48
C LEU A 146 23.17 -18.92 0.09
N VAL A 147 22.08 -18.52 -0.57
CA VAL A 147 21.03 -19.44 -1.08
C VAL A 147 21.21 -19.59 -2.57
N THR A 148 22.01 -20.59 -2.96
CA THR A 148 22.42 -20.81 -4.36
C THR A 148 21.33 -21.44 -5.24
N ASP A 149 20.40 -22.15 -4.63
CA ASP A 149 19.21 -22.68 -5.30
C ASP A 149 18.06 -21.68 -5.10
N PRO A 150 17.62 -20.97 -6.15
CA PRO A 150 16.63 -19.89 -6.00
C PRO A 150 15.35 -20.33 -5.32
N ILE A 151 14.82 -19.47 -4.44
CA ILE A 151 13.48 -19.65 -3.86
C ILE A 151 12.46 -19.23 -4.91
N THR A 152 11.40 -20.03 -5.09
CA THR A 152 10.30 -19.80 -6.04
C THR A 152 8.92 -20.07 -5.46
N SER A 153 8.86 -20.79 -4.33
CA SER A 153 7.63 -21.22 -3.67
C SER A 153 7.75 -21.02 -2.15
N TRP A 154 6.63 -20.84 -1.48
CA TRP A 154 6.57 -20.83 -0.02
C TRP A 154 7.17 -22.10 0.58
N LYS A 155 6.96 -23.27 -0.05
CA LYS A 155 7.51 -24.56 0.40
C LYS A 155 9.03 -24.61 0.42
N ASP A 156 9.70 -23.77 -0.36
CA ASP A 156 11.16 -23.71 -0.37
C ASP A 156 11.74 -23.30 0.98
N LEU A 157 10.97 -22.59 1.84
CA LEU A 157 11.39 -22.26 3.20
C LEU A 157 11.69 -23.50 4.06
N TRP A 158 11.07 -24.66 3.76
CA TRP A 158 11.27 -25.93 4.47
C TRP A 158 12.43 -26.79 3.93
N ARG A 159 13.22 -26.28 2.98
CA ARG A 159 14.39 -26.98 2.47
C ARG A 159 15.45 -27.18 3.55
N ASP A 160 16.21 -28.25 3.47
CA ASP A 160 17.25 -28.61 4.46
C ASP A 160 18.33 -27.52 4.62
N ASP A 161 18.68 -26.81 3.54
CA ASP A 161 19.66 -25.72 3.56
C ASP A 161 19.17 -24.43 4.23
N LEU A 162 17.86 -24.32 4.46
CA LEU A 162 17.19 -23.21 5.14
C LEU A 162 16.72 -23.57 6.55
N LYS A 163 16.78 -24.83 6.94
CA LYS A 163 16.32 -25.28 8.26
C LYS A 163 17.09 -24.56 9.38
N GLY A 164 16.34 -23.89 10.28
CA GLY A 164 16.93 -23.07 11.35
C GLY A 164 17.62 -21.81 10.84
N LYS A 165 17.24 -21.31 9.64
CA LYS A 165 17.78 -20.11 8.99
C LYS A 165 16.72 -19.16 8.50
N VAL A 166 15.44 -19.43 8.80
CA VAL A 166 14.31 -18.57 8.45
C VAL A 166 14.00 -17.65 9.62
N ALA A 167 13.87 -16.35 9.37
CA ALA A 167 13.37 -15.40 10.36
C ALA A 167 11.87 -15.14 10.12
N LEU A 168 11.15 -14.95 11.22
CA LEU A 168 9.76 -14.46 11.24
C LEU A 168 9.71 -13.12 11.95
N SER A 169 8.66 -12.34 11.76
CA SER A 169 8.45 -11.12 12.52
C SER A 169 8.01 -11.41 13.95
N THR A 170 7.97 -10.40 14.80
CA THR A 170 7.48 -10.54 16.17
C THR A 170 5.95 -10.53 16.16
N PHE A 171 5.36 -11.63 16.61
CA PHE A 171 3.91 -11.80 16.66
C PHE A 171 3.25 -10.92 17.76
N PRO A 172 2.05 -10.33 17.55
CA PRO A 172 1.28 -10.38 16.31
C PRO A 172 1.75 -9.34 15.30
N SER A 173 1.72 -9.70 14.04
CA SER A 173 2.01 -8.82 12.93
C SER A 173 1.27 -9.29 11.67
N PHE A 174 1.10 -8.40 10.70
CA PHE A 174 0.51 -8.77 9.40
C PHE A 174 1.26 -9.93 8.74
N GLU A 175 2.59 -9.91 8.78
CA GLU A 175 3.47 -10.90 8.16
C GLU A 175 3.26 -12.29 8.77
N ASP A 176 3.19 -12.38 10.08
CA ASP A 176 3.04 -13.66 10.77
C ASP A 176 1.64 -14.20 10.67
N ASP A 177 0.63 -13.37 10.82
CA ASP A 177 -0.77 -13.73 10.62
C ASP A 177 -0.99 -14.29 9.21
N ALA A 178 -0.46 -13.58 8.21
CA ALA A 178 -0.50 -14.04 6.84
C ALA A 178 0.30 -15.34 6.64
N PHE A 179 1.43 -15.50 7.32
CA PHE A 179 2.27 -16.70 7.19
C PHE A 179 1.60 -17.96 7.74
N VAL A 180 0.75 -17.85 8.78
CA VAL A 180 -0.06 -18.98 9.24
C VAL A 180 -1.02 -19.44 8.15
N ASP A 181 -1.80 -18.53 7.57
CA ASP A 181 -2.77 -18.87 6.52
C ASP A 181 -2.06 -19.40 5.26
N ILE A 182 -1.01 -18.72 4.81
CA ILE A 182 -0.22 -19.14 3.65
C ILE A 182 0.43 -20.52 3.87
N THR A 183 0.85 -20.84 5.09
CA THR A 183 1.36 -22.18 5.40
C THR A 183 0.28 -23.23 5.22
N ALA A 184 -0.94 -22.96 5.70
CA ALA A 184 -2.07 -23.86 5.47
C ALA A 184 -2.33 -24.07 3.97
N GLN A 185 -2.45 -23.00 3.20
CA GLN A 185 -2.69 -23.08 1.76
C GLN A 185 -1.56 -23.83 1.03
N ALA A 186 -0.30 -23.48 1.31
CA ALA A 186 0.85 -24.12 0.65
C ALA A 186 0.88 -25.63 0.90
N TRP A 187 0.54 -26.10 2.10
CA TRP A 187 0.55 -27.51 2.44
C TRP A 187 -0.79 -28.22 2.19
N GLY A 188 -1.81 -27.49 1.73
CA GLY A 188 -3.15 -28.05 1.47
C GLY A 188 -3.89 -28.44 2.74
N LEU A 189 -3.64 -27.75 3.85
CA LEU A 189 -4.34 -27.89 5.11
C LEU A 189 -5.55 -26.95 5.15
N ASP A 190 -6.60 -27.39 5.83
CA ASP A 190 -7.74 -26.53 6.13
C ASP A 190 -7.50 -25.81 7.45
N LEU A 191 -7.16 -24.54 7.39
CA LEU A 191 -6.83 -23.73 8.56
C LEU A 191 -7.94 -23.75 9.63
N LYS A 192 -9.21 -23.86 9.24
CA LYS A 192 -10.37 -23.83 10.15
C LYS A 192 -10.55 -25.15 10.93
N THR A 193 -9.96 -26.23 10.47
CA THR A 193 -10.12 -27.58 11.10
C THR A 193 -8.81 -28.26 11.44
N GLN A 194 -7.67 -27.75 10.94
CA GLN A 194 -6.35 -28.32 11.08
C GLN A 194 -5.32 -27.29 11.54
N GLU A 195 -5.74 -26.36 12.38
CA GLU A 195 -4.90 -25.26 12.85
C GLU A 195 -3.63 -25.76 13.58
N ASP A 196 -3.76 -26.78 14.44
CA ASP A 196 -2.60 -27.32 15.15
C ASP A 196 -1.58 -27.94 14.19
N GLU A 197 -2.03 -28.62 13.13
CA GLU A 197 -1.14 -29.17 12.08
C GLU A 197 -0.43 -28.06 11.30
N VAL A 198 -1.06 -26.87 11.14
CA VAL A 198 -0.42 -25.70 10.52
C VAL A 198 0.73 -25.20 11.39
N PHE A 199 0.52 -25.05 12.69
CA PHE A 199 1.58 -24.66 13.63
C PHE A 199 2.68 -25.71 13.76
N ASP A 200 2.34 -27.00 13.74
CA ASP A 200 3.32 -28.09 13.68
C ASP A 200 4.17 -27.98 12.40
N LYS A 201 3.55 -27.61 11.28
CA LYS A 201 4.25 -27.38 10.02
C LYS A 201 5.21 -26.18 10.10
N ILE A 202 4.80 -25.08 10.72
CA ILE A 202 5.68 -23.93 10.98
C ILE A 202 6.87 -24.35 11.86
N ALA A 203 6.63 -25.15 12.88
CA ALA A 203 7.68 -25.68 13.77
C ALA A 203 8.73 -26.53 13.03
N GLU A 204 8.38 -27.18 11.91
CA GLU A 204 9.33 -27.95 11.09
C GLU A 204 10.43 -27.09 10.44
N LEU A 205 10.26 -25.76 10.36
CA LEU A 205 11.31 -24.84 9.92
C LEU A 205 12.55 -24.90 10.84
N GLY A 206 12.39 -25.43 12.03
CA GLY A 206 13.45 -25.59 13.03
C GLY A 206 13.50 -24.41 14.00
N SER A 207 14.65 -24.22 14.64
CA SER A 207 14.83 -23.05 15.51
C SER A 207 14.89 -21.77 14.67
N PHE A 208 14.17 -20.75 15.12
CA PHE A 208 14.17 -19.45 14.46
C PHE A 208 15.35 -18.62 14.96
N PRO A 209 16.27 -18.21 14.07
CA PRO A 209 17.45 -17.45 14.49
C PRO A 209 17.09 -16.03 14.93
N LEU A 210 15.94 -15.51 14.50
CA LEU A 210 15.45 -14.18 14.81
C LEU A 210 13.93 -14.12 14.71
N PHE A 211 13.30 -13.45 15.67
CA PHE A 211 11.99 -12.86 15.55
C PHE A 211 12.18 -11.35 15.47
N TYR A 212 12.05 -10.78 14.28
CA TYR A 212 12.40 -9.38 14.04
C TYR A 212 11.22 -8.44 14.27
N SER A 213 11.51 -7.27 14.81
CA SER A 213 10.63 -6.10 14.84
C SER A 213 11.33 -4.87 14.23
N ASP A 214 12.60 -5.03 13.89
CA ASP A 214 13.45 -3.99 13.31
C ASP A 214 14.06 -4.52 12.00
N LEU A 215 13.88 -3.76 10.92
CA LEU A 215 14.35 -4.18 9.60
C LEU A 215 15.87 -4.11 9.46
N ASP A 216 16.51 -3.12 10.07
CA ASP A 216 17.97 -3.00 10.03
C ASP A 216 18.62 -4.21 10.72
N GLU A 217 18.05 -4.69 11.84
CA GLU A 217 18.49 -5.91 12.50
C GLU A 217 18.33 -7.12 11.57
N LEU A 218 17.14 -7.31 10.97
CA LEU A 218 16.89 -8.42 10.06
C LEU A 218 17.90 -8.46 8.92
N PHE A 219 18.06 -7.37 8.20
CA PHE A 219 18.93 -7.33 7.03
C PHE A 219 20.41 -7.42 7.39
N LEU A 220 20.80 -6.94 8.58
CA LEU A 220 22.17 -7.15 9.10
C LEU A 220 22.42 -8.64 9.37
N GLU A 221 21.48 -9.34 10.02
CA GLU A 221 21.59 -10.78 10.28
C GLU A 221 21.55 -11.61 8.99
N MET A 222 20.80 -11.16 7.98
CA MET A 222 20.84 -11.76 6.65
C MET A 222 22.20 -11.57 5.99
N LYS A 223 22.81 -10.39 6.09
CA LYS A 223 24.14 -10.13 5.54
C LYS A 223 25.23 -10.95 6.23
N GLN A 224 25.07 -11.22 7.52
CA GLN A 224 25.99 -12.07 8.30
C GLN A 224 25.78 -13.57 8.07
N GLY A 225 24.63 -13.97 7.50
CA GLY A 225 24.29 -15.36 7.22
C GLY A 225 23.73 -16.12 8.44
N THR A 226 23.40 -15.43 9.51
CA THR A 226 22.60 -15.99 10.62
C THR A 226 21.20 -16.32 10.13
N VAL A 227 20.58 -15.36 9.44
CA VAL A 227 19.32 -15.50 8.70
C VAL A 227 19.63 -15.67 7.22
N LYS A 228 18.99 -16.62 6.55
CA LYS A 228 19.11 -16.80 5.09
C LYS A 228 17.85 -16.41 4.33
N ALA A 229 16.68 -16.52 4.96
CA ALA A 229 15.40 -16.13 4.36
C ALA A 229 14.45 -15.58 5.42
N ALA A 230 13.53 -14.72 5.00
CA ALA A 230 12.47 -14.20 5.85
C ALA A 230 11.20 -13.92 5.03
N VAL A 231 10.06 -13.91 5.72
CA VAL A 231 8.79 -13.42 5.17
C VAL A 231 8.80 -11.89 5.22
N MET A 232 8.58 -11.21 4.10
CA MET A 232 8.77 -9.76 4.01
C MET A 232 7.96 -9.15 2.87
N PHE A 233 7.69 -7.84 2.94
CA PHE A 233 7.11 -7.06 1.85
C PHE A 233 8.13 -6.71 0.77
N ASN A 234 7.67 -6.65 -0.48
CA ASN A 234 8.50 -6.29 -1.62
C ASN A 234 9.13 -4.89 -1.50
N SER A 235 8.36 -3.90 -1.05
CA SER A 235 8.82 -2.51 -0.93
C SER A 235 10.03 -2.40 0.01
N TYR A 236 9.92 -2.94 1.22
CA TYR A 236 11.03 -2.91 2.18
C TYR A 236 12.25 -3.70 1.68
N SER A 237 12.02 -4.86 1.07
CA SER A 237 13.13 -5.65 0.50
C SER A 237 13.88 -4.90 -0.58
N ASN A 238 13.18 -4.17 -1.45
CA ASN A 238 13.78 -3.37 -2.52
C ASN A 238 14.64 -2.22 -1.99
N ASP A 239 14.23 -1.57 -0.90
CA ASP A 239 15.04 -0.53 -0.25
C ASP A 239 16.41 -1.05 0.18
N TYR A 240 16.49 -2.26 0.75
CA TYR A 240 17.76 -2.86 1.16
C TYR A 240 18.59 -3.38 -0.03
N VAL A 241 17.94 -3.83 -1.10
CA VAL A 241 18.64 -4.13 -2.37
C VAL A 241 19.34 -2.88 -2.90
N GLU A 242 18.69 -1.72 -2.90
CA GLU A 242 19.28 -0.45 -3.33
C GLU A 242 20.43 0.03 -2.42
N GLN A 243 20.35 -0.29 -1.12
CA GLN A 243 21.43 -0.03 -0.18
C GLN A 243 22.62 -1.00 -0.34
N GLY A 244 22.53 -1.97 -1.25
CA GLY A 244 23.60 -2.91 -1.57
C GLY A 244 23.71 -4.09 -0.61
N PHE A 245 22.63 -4.46 0.05
CA PHE A 245 22.56 -5.73 0.76
C PHE A 245 22.43 -6.90 -0.23
N PRO A 246 23.06 -8.06 0.04
CA PRO A 246 23.03 -9.23 -0.84
C PRO A 246 21.72 -10.00 -0.67
N VAL A 247 20.61 -9.37 -0.97
CA VAL A 247 19.28 -9.97 -0.81
C VAL A 247 18.46 -9.84 -2.09
N LYS A 248 17.54 -10.77 -2.26
CA LYS A 248 16.60 -10.81 -3.36
C LYS A 248 15.21 -11.09 -2.82
N PHE A 249 14.22 -10.35 -3.33
CA PHE A 249 12.81 -10.61 -3.08
C PHE A 249 12.24 -11.53 -4.15
N VAL A 250 11.28 -12.35 -3.76
CA VAL A 250 10.52 -13.20 -4.68
C VAL A 250 9.03 -13.17 -4.34
N TYR A 251 8.19 -13.08 -5.37
CA TYR A 251 6.78 -13.39 -5.30
C TYR A 251 6.62 -14.91 -5.44
N PRO A 252 6.28 -15.66 -4.38
CA PRO A 252 6.12 -17.10 -4.48
C PRO A 252 4.95 -17.47 -5.41
N SER A 253 5.09 -18.58 -6.13
CA SER A 253 4.11 -18.97 -7.16
C SER A 253 2.99 -19.90 -6.66
N ASP A 254 3.13 -20.49 -5.46
CA ASP A 254 2.20 -21.53 -5.00
C ASP A 254 2.13 -21.57 -3.45
N PRO A 255 1.06 -21.04 -2.85
CA PRO A 255 0.14 -20.04 -3.45
C PRO A 255 0.90 -18.76 -3.79
N GLY A 256 0.25 -17.75 -4.38
CA GLY A 256 0.88 -16.47 -4.71
C GLY A 256 1.38 -15.69 -3.49
N ALA A 257 2.03 -14.56 -3.72
CA ALA A 257 2.34 -13.59 -2.66
C ALA A 257 1.04 -13.04 -2.06
N VAL A 258 1.06 -12.69 -0.77
CA VAL A 258 -0.14 -12.17 -0.10
C VAL A 258 -0.35 -10.70 -0.40
N LEU A 259 -1.59 -10.34 -0.74
CA LEU A 259 -2.00 -8.95 -0.91
C LEU A 259 -2.04 -8.23 0.44
N ALA A 260 -1.18 -7.26 0.62
CA ALA A 260 -1.34 -6.21 1.62
C ALA A 260 -1.86 -4.94 0.93
N LYS A 261 -2.78 -4.26 1.56
CA LYS A 261 -3.40 -3.05 1.02
C LYS A 261 -3.51 -1.99 2.10
N ASP A 262 -2.95 -0.82 1.82
CA ASP A 262 -3.25 0.39 2.57
C ASP A 262 -4.53 1.01 2.05
N THR A 263 -5.33 1.50 2.94
CA THR A 263 -6.65 2.03 2.64
C THR A 263 -6.87 3.36 3.32
N ILE A 264 -7.78 4.14 2.76
CA ILE A 264 -8.26 5.38 3.36
C ILE A 264 -9.72 5.18 3.73
N VAL A 265 -10.10 5.64 4.91
CA VAL A 265 -11.50 5.75 5.35
C VAL A 265 -11.82 7.16 5.79
N ILE A 266 -13.10 7.53 5.67
CA ILE A 266 -13.65 8.79 6.18
C ILE A 266 -14.40 8.48 7.47
N ALA A 267 -14.13 9.22 8.53
CA ALA A 267 -14.81 9.05 9.82
C ALA A 267 -16.32 9.27 9.68
N LYS A 268 -17.14 8.42 10.35
CA LYS A 268 -18.60 8.37 10.16
C LYS A 268 -19.28 9.72 10.33
N ASN A 269 -18.92 10.47 11.35
CA ASN A 269 -19.57 11.72 11.73
C ASN A 269 -18.67 12.94 11.55
N THR A 270 -17.76 12.91 10.56
CA THR A 270 -16.97 14.10 10.21
C THR A 270 -17.89 15.26 9.82
N LYS A 271 -17.45 16.48 10.16
CA LYS A 271 -18.13 17.72 9.76
C LYS A 271 -17.62 18.28 8.44
N HIS A 272 -16.53 17.69 7.91
CA HIS A 272 -15.81 18.12 6.71
C HIS A 272 -15.93 17.09 5.59
N GLU A 273 -17.11 16.43 5.44
CA GLU A 273 -17.30 15.30 4.52
C GLU A 273 -16.92 15.65 3.08
N ALA A 274 -17.30 16.82 2.61
CA ALA A 274 -17.02 17.22 1.23
C ALA A 274 -15.52 17.41 0.97
N LEU A 275 -14.82 18.07 1.88
CA LEU A 275 -13.36 18.24 1.79
C LEU A 275 -12.64 16.90 1.99
N ALA A 276 -13.13 16.04 2.88
CA ALA A 276 -12.59 14.69 3.06
C ALA A 276 -12.72 13.84 1.79
N LYS A 277 -13.85 13.90 1.09
CA LYS A 277 -14.06 13.23 -0.19
C LYS A 277 -13.14 13.75 -1.28
N GLU A 278 -12.94 15.06 -1.36
CA GLU A 278 -12.00 15.65 -2.31
C GLU A 278 -10.55 15.23 -2.00
N PHE A 279 -10.16 15.22 -0.73
CA PHE A 279 -8.85 14.73 -0.31
C PHE A 279 -8.63 13.27 -0.72
N VAL A 280 -9.61 12.41 -0.42
CA VAL A 280 -9.56 10.99 -0.82
C VAL A 280 -9.46 10.88 -2.34
N ASN A 281 -10.31 11.59 -3.08
CA ASN A 281 -10.30 11.55 -4.54
C ASN A 281 -8.93 11.95 -5.14
N ARG A 282 -8.25 12.94 -4.54
CA ARG A 282 -6.88 13.32 -4.91
C ARG A 282 -5.86 12.23 -4.61
N CYS A 283 -5.98 11.57 -3.47
CA CYS A 283 -5.13 10.41 -3.14
C CYS A 283 -5.26 9.28 -4.18
N LEU A 284 -6.45 9.10 -4.74
CA LEU A 284 -6.72 8.06 -5.74
C LEU A 284 -6.33 8.46 -7.17
N SER A 285 -5.89 9.70 -7.40
CA SER A 285 -5.54 10.19 -8.73
C SER A 285 -4.33 9.49 -9.33
N VAL A 286 -4.23 9.52 -10.65
CA VAL A 286 -3.05 9.01 -11.38
C VAL A 286 -1.78 9.72 -10.90
N GLU A 287 -1.83 11.04 -10.71
CA GLU A 287 -0.68 11.85 -10.28
C GLU A 287 -0.15 11.42 -8.92
N THR A 288 -1.02 11.33 -7.92
CA THR A 288 -0.60 10.94 -6.56
C THR A 288 -0.09 9.51 -6.53
N GLN A 289 -0.78 8.57 -7.17
CA GLN A 289 -0.35 7.18 -7.17
C GLN A 289 0.91 6.94 -8.00
N THR A 290 1.16 7.73 -9.05
CA THR A 290 2.45 7.70 -9.74
C THR A 290 3.58 8.13 -8.80
N ALA A 291 3.38 9.19 -8.01
CA ALA A 291 4.38 9.63 -7.05
C ALA A 291 4.66 8.57 -5.96
N TYR A 292 3.63 7.86 -5.49
CA TYR A 292 3.82 6.73 -4.57
C TYR A 292 4.65 5.60 -5.19
N ALA A 293 4.46 5.32 -6.47
CA ALA A 293 5.25 4.31 -7.18
C ALA A 293 6.70 4.72 -7.38
N GLU A 294 6.94 5.97 -7.80
CA GLU A 294 8.26 6.45 -8.19
C GLU A 294 9.11 6.90 -7.00
N ASP A 295 8.49 7.56 -6.00
CA ASP A 295 9.21 8.13 -4.87
C ASP A 295 9.44 7.12 -3.72
N ILE A 296 8.53 6.14 -3.53
CA ILE A 296 8.59 5.19 -2.39
C ILE A 296 8.31 3.72 -2.75
N TYR A 297 8.24 3.39 -4.02
CA TYR A 297 8.05 2.02 -4.54
C TYR A 297 6.83 1.28 -3.97
N PHE A 298 5.77 2.01 -3.63
CA PHE A 298 4.49 1.41 -3.27
C PHE A 298 3.69 1.10 -4.52
N SER A 299 3.20 -0.11 -4.63
CA SER A 299 2.41 -0.53 -5.78
C SER A 299 1.01 0.11 -5.76
N LEU A 300 0.36 0.12 -6.89
CA LEU A 300 -0.71 1.04 -7.23
C LEU A 300 -2.09 0.40 -7.13
N CYS A 301 -3.06 1.16 -6.66
CA CYS A 301 -4.47 0.78 -6.70
C CYS A 301 -5.21 1.31 -7.94
N ASN A 302 -4.68 2.34 -8.62
CA ASN A 302 -5.28 2.92 -9.83
C ASN A 302 -4.68 2.27 -11.08
N LYS A 303 -5.49 1.49 -11.81
CA LYS A 303 -5.10 0.74 -13.02
C LYS A 303 -4.71 1.59 -14.24
N ASN A 304 -4.94 2.91 -14.18
CA ASN A 304 -4.58 3.82 -15.26
C ASN A 304 -3.15 4.38 -15.14
N VAL A 305 -2.49 4.19 -14.00
CA VAL A 305 -1.11 4.62 -13.79
C VAL A 305 -0.18 3.83 -14.70
N LYS A 306 0.79 4.53 -15.28
CA LYS A 306 1.85 3.94 -16.09
C LYS A 306 3.18 4.41 -15.55
N VAL A 307 4.05 3.47 -15.24
CA VAL A 307 5.43 3.69 -14.81
C VAL A 307 6.40 3.11 -15.84
N ASP A 308 7.65 3.49 -15.78
CA ASP A 308 8.68 2.90 -16.64
C ASP A 308 9.07 1.48 -16.19
N ASP A 309 9.83 0.77 -17.03
CA ASP A 309 10.20 -0.63 -16.77
C ASP A 309 11.08 -0.79 -15.51
N GLU A 310 11.88 0.24 -15.16
CA GLU A 310 12.73 0.22 -13.97
C GLU A 310 11.86 0.30 -12.71
N THR A 311 10.96 1.26 -12.64
CA THR A 311 10.00 1.39 -11.54
C THR A 311 9.09 0.17 -11.47
N ALA A 312 8.53 -0.29 -12.60
CA ALA A 312 7.66 -1.46 -12.66
C ALA A 312 8.31 -2.72 -12.06
N SER A 313 9.63 -2.89 -12.27
CA SER A 313 10.37 -4.06 -11.73
C SER A 313 10.45 -4.13 -10.22
N LYS A 314 10.17 -3.02 -9.52
CA LYS A 314 10.20 -2.88 -8.06
C LYS A 314 8.80 -2.99 -7.42
N LEU A 315 7.76 -2.98 -8.24
CA LEU A 315 6.37 -2.97 -7.82
C LEU A 315 5.69 -4.32 -8.06
N VAL A 316 4.57 -4.54 -7.39
CA VAL A 316 3.54 -5.44 -7.91
C VAL A 316 2.80 -4.66 -9.00
N TYR A 317 3.01 -5.01 -10.27
CA TYR A 317 2.51 -4.22 -11.39
C TYR A 317 2.02 -5.08 -12.56
N GLY A 318 1.02 -4.57 -13.28
CA GLY A 318 0.46 -5.27 -14.43
C GLY A 318 -0.20 -6.60 -14.02
N ASP A 319 0.12 -7.67 -14.72
CA ASP A 319 -0.46 -9.01 -14.53
C ASP A 319 -0.09 -9.63 -13.15
N ASP A 320 0.98 -9.15 -12.51
CA ASP A 320 1.40 -9.65 -11.19
C ASP A 320 0.40 -9.29 -10.09
N VAL A 321 -0.35 -8.19 -10.26
CA VAL A 321 -1.41 -7.78 -9.33
C VAL A 321 -2.49 -8.84 -9.20
N ASP A 322 -2.86 -9.49 -10.31
CA ASP A 322 -3.89 -10.53 -10.34
C ASP A 322 -3.40 -11.86 -9.73
N SER A 323 -2.10 -12.00 -9.53
CA SER A 323 -1.48 -13.17 -8.89
C SER A 323 -1.47 -13.14 -7.37
N LEU A 324 -1.77 -11.98 -6.77
CA LEU A 324 -1.79 -11.81 -5.32
C LEU A 324 -2.95 -12.55 -4.67
N VAL A 325 -2.67 -13.15 -3.52
CA VAL A 325 -3.64 -13.90 -2.73
C VAL A 325 -4.27 -13.00 -1.66
N SER A 326 -5.59 -12.96 -1.63
CA SER A 326 -6.34 -12.34 -0.54
C SER A 326 -6.65 -13.40 0.52
N LEU A 327 -6.45 -13.06 1.80
CA LEU A 327 -6.70 -13.93 2.93
C LEU A 327 -8.05 -13.62 3.61
N ASP A 328 -8.54 -14.57 4.40
CA ASP A 328 -9.73 -14.39 5.25
C ASP A 328 -9.37 -13.62 6.54
N TRP A 329 -9.14 -12.32 6.41
CA TRP A 329 -8.73 -11.48 7.53
C TRP A 329 -9.75 -11.46 8.69
N THR A 330 -11.02 -11.71 8.43
CA THR A 330 -12.02 -11.83 9.50
C THR A 330 -11.70 -13.04 10.38
N TYR A 331 -11.44 -14.19 9.77
CA TYR A 331 -11.06 -15.40 10.49
C TYR A 331 -9.73 -15.22 11.24
N ILE A 332 -8.74 -14.65 10.59
CA ILE A 332 -7.42 -14.40 11.15
C ILE A 332 -7.52 -13.58 12.44
N LEU A 333 -8.20 -12.44 12.40
CA LEU A 333 -8.35 -11.55 13.55
C LEU A 333 -9.15 -12.17 14.72
N GLU A 334 -10.14 -12.99 14.42
CA GLU A 334 -10.88 -13.71 15.46
C GLU A 334 -10.00 -14.70 16.22
N HIS A 335 -8.90 -15.19 15.60
CA HIS A 335 -8.00 -16.21 16.17
C HIS A 335 -6.63 -15.65 16.59
N GLU A 336 -6.29 -14.39 16.30
CA GLU A 336 -5.00 -13.77 16.60
C GLU A 336 -4.53 -13.97 18.04
N SER A 337 -5.45 -13.87 19.02
CA SER A 337 -5.10 -14.09 20.43
C SER A 337 -4.71 -15.54 20.74
N GLU A 338 -5.38 -16.53 20.13
CA GLU A 338 -5.03 -17.94 20.26
C GLU A 338 -3.71 -18.25 19.56
N TRP A 339 -3.50 -17.67 18.39
CA TRP A 339 -2.26 -17.81 17.64
C TRP A 339 -1.06 -17.19 18.37
N THR A 340 -1.26 -16.08 19.07
CA THR A 340 -0.22 -15.51 19.97
C THR A 340 0.30 -16.53 20.97
N ASP A 341 -0.60 -17.31 21.60
CA ASP A 341 -0.21 -18.35 22.55
C ASP A 341 0.56 -19.51 21.87
N LYS A 342 0.19 -19.85 20.64
CA LYS A 342 0.87 -20.89 19.86
C LYS A 342 2.25 -20.43 19.40
N TYR A 343 2.40 -19.20 18.94
CA TYR A 343 3.68 -18.59 18.60
C TYR A 343 4.62 -18.51 19.79
N ASN A 344 4.12 -18.11 20.96
CA ASN A 344 4.93 -18.08 22.18
C ASN A 344 5.51 -19.47 22.52
N LYS A 345 4.75 -20.54 22.29
CA LYS A 345 5.26 -21.91 22.45
C LYS A 345 6.35 -22.27 21.43
N LEU A 346 6.26 -21.77 20.21
CA LEU A 346 7.33 -21.94 19.21
C LEU A 346 8.61 -21.21 19.64
N ILE A 347 8.49 -20.01 20.23
CA ILE A 347 9.62 -19.23 20.75
C ILE A 347 10.25 -19.95 21.96
N GLU A 348 9.44 -20.43 22.92
CA GLU A 348 9.91 -21.14 24.12
C GLU A 348 10.53 -22.49 23.80
N GLY A 349 10.13 -23.12 22.69
CA GLY A 349 10.66 -24.43 22.26
C GLY A 349 12.00 -24.34 21.52
N ASN A 350 12.48 -23.14 21.26
CA ASN A 350 13.76 -22.84 20.62
C ASN A 350 14.80 -22.42 21.64
#